data_fb052896f1815d31b1df68f832898111
#
_entry.id   fb052896f1815d31b1df68f832898111
#
_cell.length_a   1.000
_cell.length_b   1.000
_cell.length_c   1.000
_cell.angle_alpha   90.00
_cell.angle_beta   90.00
_cell.angle_gamma   90.00
#
_symmetry.space_group_name_H-M   'P 1'
#
loop_
_entity.id
_entity.type
_entity.pdbx_description
1 polymer ?
#
loop_
_entity_poly.entity_id
_entity_poly.type
_entity_poly.pdbx_seq_one_letter_code
_entity_poly.pdbx_strand_id
1 'polypeptide(L)'
;MVGAILDQRLMSVHVKEIPAKTIGAILVFLYAWVNQYRCHKYLAGLIKYSLPEKGMFEYLISPHYTCECLLYLSMAIAGAPEGTWYNKTLLCGLVFIVTNLGVTAAGTRKWYVEKFGASAVQKKWNMIPFLY
;
A
#
# COMPACT_ATOMS: atom_id res chain seq x y z
N MET A 1 -40.11 -14.48 10.21
CA MET A 1 -40.28 -14.73 8.76
C MET A 1 -39.33 -13.85 7.92
N VAL A 2 -39.28 -12.55 8.11
CA VAL A 2 -38.35 -11.64 7.40
C VAL A 2 -36.88 -11.91 7.80
N GLY A 3 -36.60 -12.20 9.06
CA GLY A 3 -35.25 -12.53 9.54
C GLY A 3 -34.67 -13.80 8.92
N ALA A 4 -35.51 -14.86 8.75
CA ALA A 4 -35.07 -16.11 8.14
C ALA A 4 -34.76 -15.95 6.64
N ILE A 5 -35.49 -15.08 5.93
CA ILE A 5 -35.23 -14.77 4.51
C ILE A 5 -33.93 -13.96 4.38
N LEU A 6 -33.69 -13.00 5.27
CA LEU A 6 -32.46 -12.24 5.31
C LEU A 6 -31.25 -13.13 5.64
N ASP A 7 -31.40 -14.04 6.60
CA ASP A 7 -30.35 -15.00 6.95
C ASP A 7 -30.00 -15.93 5.80
N GLN A 8 -31.02 -16.43 5.07
CA GLN A 8 -30.78 -17.24 3.87
C GLN A 8 -30.08 -16.46 2.76
N ARG A 9 -30.40 -15.19 2.57
CA ARG A 9 -29.71 -14.34 1.59
C ARG A 9 -28.28 -14.05 1.99
N LEU A 10 -28.04 -13.79 3.26
CA LEU A 10 -26.69 -13.60 3.80
C LEU A 10 -25.86 -14.87 3.69
N MET A 11 -26.46 -16.02 4.01
CA MET A 11 -25.81 -17.33 3.87
C MET A 11 -25.52 -17.67 2.39
N SER A 12 -26.42 -17.33 1.47
CA SER A 12 -26.18 -17.54 0.03
C SER A 12 -25.06 -16.66 -0.54
N VAL A 13 -24.84 -15.50 0.06
CA VAL A 13 -23.70 -14.63 -0.30
C VAL A 13 -22.38 -15.25 0.19
N HIS A 14 -22.39 -15.92 1.35
CA HIS A 14 -21.20 -16.60 1.87
C HIS A 14 -20.83 -17.88 1.10
N VAL A 15 -21.75 -18.49 0.38
CA VAL A 15 -21.53 -19.73 -0.40
C VAL A 15 -21.06 -19.44 -1.81
N LYS A 16 -21.12 -18.21 -2.30
CA LYS A 16 -20.53 -17.85 -3.60
C LYS A 16 -19.01 -18.02 -3.53
N GLU A 17 -18.47 -18.79 -4.46
CA GLU A 17 -17.02 -18.96 -4.58
C GLU A 17 -16.35 -17.59 -4.73
N ILE A 18 -15.37 -17.34 -3.87
CA ILE A 18 -14.57 -16.12 -3.95
C ILE A 18 -13.63 -16.26 -5.15
N PRO A 19 -13.64 -15.33 -6.12
CA PRO A 19 -12.73 -15.38 -7.27
C PRO A 19 -11.27 -15.42 -6.83
N ALA A 20 -10.43 -16.15 -7.57
CA ALA A 20 -9.00 -16.25 -7.28
C ALA A 20 -8.31 -14.87 -7.21
N LYS A 21 -8.72 -13.92 -8.08
CA LYS A 21 -8.22 -12.53 -8.03
C LYS A 21 -8.51 -11.84 -6.70
N THR A 22 -9.67 -12.09 -6.11
CA THR A 22 -10.05 -11.51 -4.81
C THR A 22 -9.21 -12.10 -3.69
N ILE A 23 -8.94 -13.41 -3.72
CA ILE A 23 -8.05 -14.05 -2.76
C ILE A 23 -6.64 -13.46 -2.87
N GLY A 24 -6.12 -13.32 -4.09
CA GLY A 24 -4.84 -12.68 -4.34
C GLY A 24 -4.78 -11.25 -3.83
N ALA A 25 -5.83 -10.47 -4.09
CA ALA A 25 -5.95 -9.10 -3.60
C ALA A 25 -5.97 -9.02 -2.06
N ILE A 26 -6.67 -9.92 -1.39
CA ILE A 26 -6.70 -10.00 0.08
C ILE A 26 -5.30 -10.31 0.62
N LEU A 27 -4.58 -11.25 0.00
CA LEU A 27 -3.22 -11.58 0.43
C LEU A 27 -2.26 -10.39 0.26
N VAL A 28 -2.34 -9.68 -0.86
CA VAL A 28 -1.55 -8.47 -1.09
C VAL A 28 -1.92 -7.38 -0.07
N PHE A 29 -3.20 -7.21 0.22
CA PHE A 29 -3.67 -6.25 1.21
C PHE A 29 -3.09 -6.56 2.60
N LEU A 30 -3.17 -7.80 3.04
CA LEU A 30 -2.63 -8.22 4.35
C LEU A 30 -1.11 -8.04 4.42
N TYR A 31 -0.41 -8.41 3.36
CA TYR A 31 1.04 -8.21 3.27
C TYR A 31 1.40 -6.72 3.39
N ALA A 32 0.75 -5.88 2.61
CA ALA A 32 0.99 -4.45 2.61
C ALA A 32 0.63 -3.81 3.96
N TRP A 33 -0.48 -4.21 4.55
CA TRP A 33 -0.93 -3.71 5.84
C TRP A 33 0.06 -4.02 6.97
N VAL A 34 0.52 -5.26 7.04
CA VAL A 34 1.51 -5.68 8.06
C VAL A 34 2.83 -4.93 7.89
N ASN A 35 3.31 -4.81 6.64
CA ASN A 35 4.57 -4.11 6.38
C ASN A 35 4.45 -2.60 6.60
N GLN A 36 3.32 -1.99 6.27
CA GLN A 36 3.05 -0.59 6.58
C GLN A 36 3.09 -0.35 8.10
N TYR A 37 2.44 -1.20 8.87
CA TYR A 37 2.48 -1.14 10.33
C TYR A 37 3.92 -1.25 10.85
N ARG A 38 4.71 -2.20 10.34
CA ARG A 38 6.11 -2.36 10.71
C ARG A 38 6.96 -1.13 10.39
N CYS A 39 6.75 -0.54 9.22
CA CYS A 39 7.45 0.69 8.82
C CYS A 39 7.11 1.85 9.75
N HIS A 40 5.84 2.07 10.05
CA HIS A 40 5.41 3.12 10.97
C HIS A 40 5.93 2.90 12.38
N LYS A 41 5.91 1.66 12.87
CA LYS A 41 6.46 1.31 14.19
C LYS A 41 7.95 1.58 14.26
N TYR A 42 8.69 1.23 13.21
CA TYR A 42 10.12 1.50 13.11
C TYR A 42 10.41 3.01 13.11
N LEU A 43 9.69 3.78 12.31
CA LEU A 43 9.84 5.23 12.27
C LEU A 43 9.53 5.89 13.61
N ALA A 44 8.49 5.43 14.29
CA ALA A 44 8.10 5.95 15.60
C ALA A 44 9.17 5.68 16.68
N GLY A 45 9.94 4.61 16.54
CA GLY A 45 11.02 4.23 17.46
C GLY A 45 12.36 4.86 17.15
N LEU A 46 12.51 5.56 16.00
CA LEU A 46 13.76 6.19 15.63
C LEU A 46 14.02 7.48 16.43
N ILE A 47 15.29 7.77 16.64
CA ILE A 47 15.73 9.05 17.15
C ILE A 47 15.34 10.13 16.13
N LYS A 48 14.73 11.22 16.60
CA LYS A 48 14.26 12.31 15.77
C LYS A 48 15.36 12.82 14.84
N TYR A 49 15.01 13.01 13.56
CA TYR A 49 15.94 13.47 12.51
C TYR A 49 17.06 12.48 12.14
N SER A 50 16.94 11.20 12.46
CA SER A 50 17.86 10.18 11.98
C SER A 50 17.43 9.62 10.62
N LEU A 51 18.40 9.03 9.89
CA LEU A 51 18.12 8.38 8.61
C LEU A 51 17.64 6.95 8.85
N PRO A 52 16.44 6.57 8.38
CA PRO A 52 15.98 5.19 8.44
C PRO A 52 16.82 4.29 7.51
N GLU A 53 17.33 3.19 8.03
CA GLU A 53 18.25 2.30 7.27
C GLU A 53 17.92 0.81 7.39
N LYS A 54 16.94 0.43 8.24
CA LYS A 54 16.63 -0.99 8.49
C LYS A 54 15.43 -1.48 7.69
N GLY A 55 15.43 -2.77 7.34
CA GLY A 55 14.34 -3.42 6.63
C GLY A 55 14.13 -2.84 5.24
N MET A 56 12.91 -2.53 4.89
CA MET A 56 12.57 -1.94 3.59
C MET A 56 13.19 -0.55 3.36
N PHE A 57 13.54 0.16 4.43
CA PHE A 57 14.22 1.45 4.35
C PHE A 57 15.65 1.36 3.81
N GLU A 58 16.23 0.19 3.77
CA GLU A 58 17.52 -0.06 3.14
C GLU A 58 17.48 0.22 1.63
N TYR A 59 16.33 -0.04 0.99
CA TYR A 59 16.15 0.06 -0.46
C TYR A 59 15.26 1.21 -0.90
N LEU A 60 14.39 1.69 -0.01
CA LEU A 60 13.36 2.69 -0.32
C LEU A 60 13.43 3.85 0.67
N ILE A 61 13.22 5.06 0.16
CA ILE A 61 13.10 6.26 1.00
C ILE A 61 11.82 6.19 1.84
N SER A 62 10.71 5.82 1.22
CA SER A 62 9.39 5.81 1.84
C SER A 62 8.66 4.50 1.57
N PRO A 63 9.11 3.36 2.15
CA PRO A 63 8.47 2.07 1.91
C PRO A 63 7.03 2.00 2.45
N HIS A 64 6.70 2.78 3.48
CA HIS A 64 5.32 2.89 3.97
C HIS A 64 4.37 3.48 2.92
N TYR A 65 4.87 4.34 2.03
CA TYR A 65 4.08 4.83 0.89
C TYR A 65 3.90 3.76 -0.19
N THR A 66 4.90 2.91 -0.40
CA THR A 66 4.78 1.73 -1.27
C THR A 66 3.66 0.81 -0.77
N CYS A 67 3.63 0.54 0.52
CA CYS A 67 2.58 -0.25 1.15
C CYS A 67 1.21 0.41 1.00
N GLU A 68 1.11 1.72 1.16
CA GLU A 68 -0.12 2.49 0.94
C GLU A 68 -0.65 2.30 -0.49
N CYS A 69 0.22 2.40 -1.48
CA CYS A 69 -0.14 2.17 -2.88
C CYS A 69 -0.62 0.73 -3.12
N LEU A 70 0.03 -0.26 -2.50
CA LEU A 70 -0.39 -1.66 -2.59
C LEU A 70 -1.76 -1.90 -1.93
N LEU A 71 -2.06 -1.22 -0.82
CA LEU A 71 -3.38 -1.28 -0.18
C LEU A 71 -4.47 -0.78 -1.12
N TYR A 72 -4.28 0.37 -1.75
CA TYR A 72 -5.26 0.92 -2.72
C TYR A 72 -5.39 0.06 -3.95
N LEU A 73 -4.28 -0.47 -4.48
CA LEU A 73 -4.30 -1.38 -5.63
C LEU A 73 -5.09 -2.65 -5.30
N SER A 74 -4.84 -3.27 -4.15
CA SER A 74 -5.55 -4.48 -3.72
C SER A 74 -7.05 -4.21 -3.53
N MET A 75 -7.42 -3.06 -2.97
CA MET A 75 -8.83 -2.65 -2.85
C MET A 75 -9.49 -2.43 -4.21
N ALA A 76 -8.76 -1.85 -5.17
CA ALA A 76 -9.27 -1.64 -6.52
C ALA A 76 -9.55 -2.98 -7.24
N ILE A 77 -8.73 -3.98 -7.01
CA ILE A 77 -8.92 -5.33 -7.57
C ILE A 77 -10.05 -6.07 -6.83
N ALA A 78 -10.03 -6.06 -5.51
CA ALA A 78 -11.04 -6.74 -4.69
C ALA A 78 -12.44 -6.14 -4.87
N GLY A 79 -12.53 -4.82 -5.06
CA GLY A 79 -13.79 -4.10 -5.27
C GLY A 79 -14.25 -4.06 -6.73
N ALA A 80 -13.64 -4.83 -7.63
CA ALA A 80 -14.02 -4.85 -9.04
C ALA A 80 -15.41 -5.46 -9.22
N PRO A 81 -16.27 -4.85 -10.08
CA PRO A 81 -17.55 -5.44 -10.47
C PRO A 81 -17.35 -6.79 -11.16
N GLU A 82 -18.40 -7.62 -11.16
CA GLU A 82 -18.38 -8.91 -11.88
C GLU A 82 -17.99 -8.73 -13.35
N GLY A 83 -17.08 -9.58 -13.83
CA GLY A 83 -16.58 -9.54 -15.20
C GLY A 83 -15.49 -8.50 -15.45
N THR A 84 -15.08 -7.74 -14.46
CA THR A 84 -13.98 -6.77 -14.57
C THR A 84 -12.82 -7.12 -13.61
N TRP A 85 -11.63 -6.60 -13.92
CA TRP A 85 -10.43 -6.83 -13.11
C TRP A 85 -10.19 -5.78 -12.03
N TYR A 86 -10.78 -4.59 -12.18
CA TYR A 86 -10.55 -3.48 -11.28
C TYR A 86 -11.77 -2.57 -11.15
N ASN A 87 -11.84 -1.85 -10.04
CA ASN A 87 -12.83 -0.80 -9.80
C ASN A 87 -12.25 0.54 -10.28
N LYS A 88 -12.90 1.17 -11.25
CA LYS A 88 -12.42 2.43 -11.84
C LYS A 88 -12.29 3.57 -10.84
N THR A 89 -13.24 3.70 -9.93
CA THR A 89 -13.21 4.76 -8.91
C THR A 89 -12.03 4.59 -7.96
N LEU A 90 -11.80 3.35 -7.49
CA LEU A 90 -10.67 3.05 -6.61
C LEU A 90 -9.33 3.17 -7.35
N LEU A 91 -9.29 2.85 -8.64
CA LEU A 91 -8.10 3.03 -9.47
C LEU A 91 -7.76 4.52 -9.64
N CYS A 92 -8.75 5.37 -9.84
CA CYS A 92 -8.54 6.83 -9.88
C CYS A 92 -8.02 7.34 -8.53
N GLY A 93 -8.53 6.82 -7.42
CA GLY A 93 -8.01 7.10 -6.09
C GLY A 93 -6.55 6.67 -5.94
N LEU A 94 -6.18 5.52 -6.48
CA LEU A 94 -4.80 5.04 -6.49
C LEU A 94 -3.88 5.99 -7.26
N VAL A 95 -4.27 6.45 -8.44
CA VAL A 95 -3.49 7.41 -9.23
C VAL A 95 -3.25 8.69 -8.43
N PHE A 96 -4.28 9.21 -7.78
CA PHE A 96 -4.17 10.38 -6.92
C PHE A 96 -3.18 10.15 -5.76
N ILE A 97 -3.28 9.02 -5.07
CA ILE A 97 -2.41 8.65 -3.95
C ILE A 97 -0.97 8.47 -4.41
N VAL A 98 -0.72 7.77 -5.51
CA VAL A 98 0.63 7.57 -6.06
C VAL A 98 1.27 8.91 -6.40
N THR A 99 0.54 9.81 -7.03
CA THR A 99 1.04 11.14 -7.39
C THR A 99 1.37 11.95 -6.14
N ASN A 100 0.46 12.00 -5.20
CA ASN A 100 0.61 12.79 -3.97
C ASN A 100 1.76 12.27 -3.09
N LEU A 101 1.80 10.97 -2.85
CA LEU A 101 2.86 10.34 -2.06
C LEU A 101 4.20 10.36 -2.78
N GLY A 102 4.21 10.26 -4.10
CA GLY A 102 5.41 10.37 -4.91
C GLY A 102 6.10 11.73 -4.77
N VAL A 103 5.34 12.81 -4.81
CA VAL A 103 5.84 14.17 -4.57
C VAL A 103 6.39 14.30 -3.14
N THR A 104 5.68 13.76 -2.16
CA THR A 104 6.11 13.78 -0.75
C THR A 104 7.39 12.97 -0.56
N ALA A 105 7.51 11.80 -1.18
CA ALA A 105 8.71 10.98 -1.12
C ALA A 105 9.93 11.68 -1.74
N ALA A 106 9.74 12.39 -2.85
CA ALA A 106 10.79 13.19 -3.47
C ALA A 106 11.25 14.32 -2.54
N GLY A 107 10.34 14.97 -1.86
CA GLY A 107 10.66 15.99 -0.85
C GLY A 107 11.44 15.41 0.33
N THR A 108 11.08 14.24 0.80
CA THR A 108 11.81 13.52 1.86
C THR A 108 13.22 13.18 1.41
N ARG A 109 13.38 12.69 0.17
CA ARG A 109 14.71 12.43 -0.42
C ARG A 109 15.57 13.68 -0.43
N LYS A 110 15.03 14.80 -0.90
CA LYS A 110 15.73 16.08 -0.94
C LYS A 110 16.22 16.48 0.44
N TRP A 111 15.37 16.34 1.46
CA TRP A 111 15.73 16.63 2.84
C TRP A 111 16.88 15.73 3.34
N TYR A 112 16.85 14.43 3.02
CA TYR A 112 17.93 13.50 3.37
C TYR A 112 19.25 13.85 2.68
N VAL A 113 19.20 14.25 1.41
CA VAL A 113 20.39 14.69 0.66
C VAL A 113 21.00 15.91 1.33
N GLU A 114 20.19 16.89 1.69
CA GLU A 114 20.66 18.11 2.37
C GLU A 114 21.27 17.83 3.74
N LYS A 115 20.71 16.88 4.47
CA LYS A 115 21.15 16.59 5.84
C LYS A 115 22.26 15.53 5.93
N PHE A 116 22.22 14.48 5.15
CA PHE A 116 23.13 13.33 5.24
C PHE A 116 24.06 13.19 4.04
N GLY A 117 23.88 13.99 2.99
CA GLY A 117 24.63 13.93 1.74
C GLY A 117 23.96 13.01 0.70
N ALA A 118 24.29 13.26 -0.56
CA ALA A 118 23.72 12.52 -1.69
C ALA A 118 24.08 11.03 -1.67
N SER A 119 25.26 10.67 -1.19
CA SER A 119 25.73 9.29 -1.11
C SER A 119 24.89 8.40 -0.17
N ALA A 120 24.27 8.99 0.86
CA ALA A 120 23.47 8.25 1.83
C ALA A 120 22.19 7.65 1.21
N VAL A 121 21.65 8.25 0.16
CA VAL A 121 20.39 7.86 -0.48
C VAL A 121 20.54 7.49 -1.97
N GLN A 122 21.76 7.51 -2.49
CA GLN A 122 22.04 7.31 -3.92
C GLN A 122 21.51 5.98 -4.48
N LYS A 123 21.55 4.92 -3.68
CA LYS A 123 21.11 3.57 -4.06
C LYS A 123 19.65 3.27 -3.72
N LYS A 124 18.92 4.24 -3.18
CA LYS A 124 17.53 4.04 -2.75
C LYS A 124 16.57 4.61 -3.77
N TRP A 125 15.48 3.89 -4.03
CA TRP A 125 14.33 4.42 -4.76
C TRP A 125 13.45 5.25 -3.80
N ASN A 126 12.67 6.17 -4.36
CA ASN A 126 11.77 6.99 -3.55
C ASN A 126 10.64 6.14 -2.96
N MET A 127 9.95 5.39 -3.80
CA MET A 127 8.73 4.70 -3.42
C MET A 127 8.51 3.42 -4.24
N ILE A 128 8.79 3.44 -5.54
CA ILE A 128 8.54 2.31 -6.45
C ILE A 128 9.87 1.66 -6.81
N PRO A 129 10.14 0.42 -6.36
CA PRO A 129 11.39 -0.27 -6.67
C PRO A 129 11.62 -0.33 -8.19
N PHE A 130 12.84 -0.10 -8.62
CA PHE A 130 13.31 -0.12 -10.01
C PHE A 130 12.73 0.96 -10.94
N LEU A 131 11.78 1.79 -10.50
CA LEU A 131 11.15 2.84 -11.32
C LEU A 131 11.34 4.25 -10.74
N TYR A 132 11.12 4.43 -9.48
CA TYR A 132 11.09 5.75 -8.82
C TYR A 132 11.46 5.57 -7.34
#